data_b8d0b50b322624cca67ec3d9b47b0e64
#
_entry.id   b8d0b50b322624cca67ec3d9b47b0e64
#
_cell.length_a   1.000
_cell.length_b   1.000
_cell.length_c   1.000
_cell.angle_alpha   90.00
_cell.angle_beta   90.00
_cell.angle_gamma   90.00
#
_symmetry.space_group_name_H-M   'P 1'
#
loop_
_entity.id
_entity.type
_entity.pdbx_description
1 polymer ?
#
loop_
_entity_poly.entity_id
_entity_poly.type
_entity_poly.pdbx_seq_one_letter_code
_entity_poly.pdbx_strand_id
1 'polypeptide(L)'
;MNGRLWGIVNPNASAIFSYISIILAMYLIHKGSKYSVYLKLNNVIQLVYFATMQSRGALLSLLLMIGLYSFFATRGSIVKRFLTFIVVGLLITATNIGLSYVTSIYISSETTTVLDLNKGQSYAETDSSVAKKNGELHLIETTPSGRTYIWKNAIKMGSTKPIFGYGVRNVPDYYTEYFSKFEIQNSLIGGNFHNIFVTIFVSSGVLGLVSFLLVLAYVIKRFLTYLIVSKKNTDKLIMILFFGILFGQLFESQIMYSTNFINIIFWLAIGYGLVVCKRDEGVRYQEVTDVNEIQEMELGIMEYIHEVCQKIGVKYFLAYGSLIGAVRHQGFIPWDDDMDICMLREDYEKLQDYLIANPDERYEVMSYKNNLNYVYPFMKVQDNHTYLLEEDVRIDSNMGIYVDIFPVDGYEDDVEFKNKMTKLIKKRQLSCYTFKGITNTKSVLNSLLRYVSVIIFYFTNTNKYVAQIEELAKSRKVSDYEQVDYLIYKDMNKPVWRREWLEQATTGTFEGKEFTIPKNYHEILTSDYGDYMQLPPVEQRVSHHDFKLWKIVKRSK
;
A
#
# COMPACT_ATOMS: atom_id res chain seq x y z
N MET A 1 30.59 -16.61 -20.30
CA MET A 1 29.58 -16.15 -19.31
C MET A 1 28.37 -15.64 -20.08
N ASN A 2 27.15 -16.13 -19.80
CA ASN A 2 25.98 -15.89 -20.67
C ASN A 2 25.29 -14.55 -20.41
N GLY A 3 26.00 -13.44 -20.25
CA GLY A 3 25.41 -12.10 -20.10
C GLY A 3 24.52 -11.89 -18.85
N ARG A 4 24.58 -12.78 -17.87
CA ARG A 4 23.84 -12.68 -16.60
C ARG A 4 24.77 -12.23 -15.50
N LEU A 5 24.34 -11.25 -14.71
CA LEU A 5 25.05 -10.90 -13.50
C LEU A 5 24.83 -12.01 -12.43
N TRP A 6 25.93 -12.53 -11.90
CA TRP A 6 25.92 -13.43 -10.76
C TRP A 6 26.04 -12.56 -9.50
N GLY A 7 25.02 -12.63 -8.64
CA GLY A 7 25.12 -12.06 -7.30
C GLY A 7 25.83 -13.00 -6.34
N ILE A 8 25.63 -12.80 -5.04
CA ILE A 8 26.16 -13.68 -3.96
C ILE A 8 25.62 -15.12 -4.09
N VAL A 9 24.46 -15.26 -4.73
CA VAL A 9 23.78 -16.53 -5.01
C VAL A 9 23.42 -16.63 -6.50
N ASN A 10 22.94 -17.80 -6.90
CA ASN A 10 22.47 -18.06 -8.27
C ASN A 10 21.45 -16.98 -8.74
N PRO A 11 21.47 -16.56 -10.03
CA PRO A 11 20.63 -15.49 -10.56
C PRO A 11 19.13 -15.69 -10.29
N ASN A 12 18.63 -16.92 -10.32
CA ASN A 12 17.21 -17.19 -10.04
C ASN A 12 16.84 -16.89 -8.58
N ALA A 13 17.69 -17.27 -7.62
CA ALA A 13 17.50 -16.95 -6.21
C ALA A 13 17.62 -15.44 -5.96
N SER A 14 18.59 -14.78 -6.60
CA SER A 14 18.76 -13.32 -6.52
C SER A 14 17.52 -12.57 -7.04
N ALA A 15 16.92 -13.02 -8.13
CA ALA A 15 15.69 -12.45 -8.65
C ALA A 15 14.49 -12.65 -7.69
N ILE A 16 14.43 -13.81 -7.01
CA ILE A 16 13.41 -14.07 -5.98
C ILE A 16 13.61 -13.13 -4.80
N PHE A 17 14.84 -12.91 -4.34
CA PHE A 17 15.12 -11.93 -3.28
C PHE A 17 14.66 -10.52 -3.66
N SER A 18 14.84 -10.11 -4.91
CA SER A 18 14.40 -8.79 -5.38
C SER A 18 12.91 -8.60 -5.26
N TYR A 19 12.08 -9.51 -5.73
CA TYR A 19 10.64 -9.33 -5.61
C TYR A 19 10.14 -9.51 -4.16
N ILE A 20 10.77 -10.34 -3.33
CA ILE A 20 10.49 -10.41 -1.88
C ILE A 20 10.76 -9.04 -1.25
N SER A 21 11.91 -8.42 -1.53
CA SER A 21 12.27 -7.10 -1.02
C SER A 21 11.27 -6.03 -1.46
N ILE A 22 10.82 -6.05 -2.72
CA ILE A 22 9.80 -5.12 -3.24
C ILE A 22 8.49 -5.26 -2.46
N ILE A 23 7.96 -6.47 -2.31
CA ILE A 23 6.66 -6.68 -1.64
C ILE A 23 6.74 -6.33 -0.15
N LEU A 24 7.82 -6.69 0.53
CA LEU A 24 8.02 -6.32 1.94
C LEU A 24 8.16 -4.80 2.12
N ALA A 25 8.87 -4.13 1.21
CA ALA A 25 8.96 -2.68 1.22
C ALA A 25 7.58 -2.02 0.98
N MET A 26 6.78 -2.54 0.04
CA MET A 26 5.40 -2.09 -0.17
C MET A 26 4.54 -2.31 1.10
N TYR A 27 4.67 -3.46 1.75
CA TYR A 27 3.97 -3.74 3.00
C TYR A 27 4.32 -2.70 4.09
N LEU A 28 5.60 -2.40 4.29
CA LEU A 28 6.05 -1.41 5.27
C LEU A 28 5.61 0.01 4.91
N ILE A 29 5.59 0.38 3.63
CA ILE A 29 5.06 1.67 3.16
C ILE A 29 3.57 1.78 3.52
N HIS A 30 2.78 0.74 3.25
CA HIS A 30 1.35 0.73 3.58
C HIS A 30 1.06 0.73 5.09
N LYS A 31 2.01 0.25 5.90
CA LYS A 31 1.96 0.35 7.37
C LYS A 31 2.37 1.73 7.90
N GLY A 32 2.70 2.68 7.03
CA GLY A 32 3.09 4.03 7.45
C GLY A 32 4.51 4.12 7.98
N SER A 33 5.48 3.45 7.36
CA SER A 33 6.87 3.53 7.78
C SER A 33 7.44 4.94 7.60
N LYS A 34 8.10 5.48 8.63
CA LYS A 34 8.87 6.73 8.55
C LYS A 34 9.99 6.69 7.50
N TYR A 35 10.41 5.50 7.09
CA TYR A 35 11.41 5.26 6.06
C TYR A 35 10.82 5.10 4.65
N SER A 36 9.57 5.51 4.42
CA SER A 36 8.84 5.27 3.15
C SER A 36 9.59 5.73 1.90
N VAL A 37 10.35 6.82 1.96
CA VAL A 37 11.16 7.31 0.84
C VAL A 37 12.27 6.32 0.48
N TYR A 38 13.03 5.84 1.47
CA TYR A 38 14.09 4.85 1.26
C TYR A 38 13.54 3.52 0.73
N LEU A 39 12.37 3.08 1.24
CA LEU A 39 11.70 1.87 0.77
C LEU A 39 11.23 2.00 -0.69
N LYS A 40 10.75 3.17 -1.11
CA LYS A 40 10.42 3.44 -2.52
C LYS A 40 11.65 3.42 -3.42
N LEU A 41 12.77 4.01 -2.97
CA LEU A 41 14.05 3.95 -3.68
C LEU A 41 14.57 2.50 -3.76
N ASN A 42 14.46 1.74 -2.66
CA ASN A 42 14.77 0.30 -2.68
C ASN A 42 13.97 -0.42 -3.78
N ASN A 43 12.67 -0.15 -3.93
CA ASN A 43 11.87 -0.81 -4.96
C ASN A 43 12.39 -0.51 -6.38
N VAL A 44 12.83 0.73 -6.64
CA VAL A 44 13.44 1.07 -7.94
C VAL A 44 14.75 0.29 -8.15
N ILE A 45 15.64 0.29 -7.15
CA ILE A 45 16.91 -0.42 -7.21
C ILE A 45 16.68 -1.93 -7.42
N GLN A 46 15.73 -2.51 -6.69
CA GLN A 46 15.41 -3.94 -6.81
C GLN A 46 14.80 -4.29 -8.17
N LEU A 47 14.01 -3.41 -8.79
CA LEU A 47 13.50 -3.62 -10.14
C LEU A 47 14.62 -3.62 -11.17
N VAL A 48 15.59 -2.70 -11.06
CA VAL A 48 16.77 -2.65 -11.93
C VAL A 48 17.61 -3.93 -11.73
N TYR A 49 17.90 -4.29 -10.49
CA TYR A 49 18.67 -5.50 -10.16
C TYR A 49 17.97 -6.77 -10.66
N PHE A 50 16.64 -6.87 -10.45
CA PHE A 50 15.81 -7.97 -10.96
C PHE A 50 15.95 -8.15 -12.48
N ALA A 51 15.91 -7.05 -13.24
CA ALA A 51 16.03 -7.08 -14.69
C ALA A 51 17.40 -7.62 -15.15
N THR A 52 18.49 -7.33 -14.40
CA THR A 52 19.84 -7.83 -14.73
C THR A 52 20.01 -9.34 -14.48
N MET A 53 19.16 -9.96 -13.66
CA MET A 53 19.22 -11.40 -13.35
C MET A 53 18.67 -12.29 -14.47
N GLN A 54 17.84 -11.76 -15.40
CA GLN A 54 17.27 -12.45 -16.55
C GLN A 54 16.58 -13.79 -16.20
N SER A 55 15.93 -13.86 -15.04
CA SER A 55 15.23 -15.06 -14.57
C SER A 55 13.79 -15.11 -15.08
N ARG A 56 13.51 -15.97 -16.06
CA ARG A 56 12.16 -16.13 -16.65
C ARG A 56 11.13 -16.61 -15.61
N GLY A 57 11.50 -17.56 -14.75
CA GLY A 57 10.60 -18.07 -13.70
C GLY A 57 10.25 -17.00 -12.67
N ALA A 58 11.23 -16.21 -12.24
CA ALA A 58 11.00 -15.10 -11.33
C ALA A 58 10.17 -13.97 -11.97
N LEU A 59 10.34 -13.70 -13.28
CA LEU A 59 9.51 -12.73 -14.02
C LEU A 59 8.05 -13.17 -14.04
N LEU A 60 7.76 -14.44 -14.32
CA LEU A 60 6.40 -14.97 -14.28
C LEU A 60 5.79 -14.88 -12.86
N SER A 61 6.57 -15.14 -11.82
CA SER A 61 6.15 -14.96 -10.42
C SER A 61 5.82 -13.51 -10.11
N LEU A 62 6.65 -12.56 -10.56
CA LEU A 62 6.41 -11.13 -10.37
C LEU A 62 5.16 -10.67 -11.12
N LEU A 63 4.94 -11.13 -12.35
CA LEU A 63 3.73 -10.83 -13.13
C LEU A 63 2.47 -11.39 -12.46
N LEU A 64 2.53 -12.61 -11.89
CA LEU A 64 1.44 -13.16 -11.09
C LEU A 64 1.12 -12.27 -9.88
N MET A 65 2.15 -11.83 -9.14
CA MET A 65 1.96 -10.95 -7.98
C MET A 65 1.35 -9.60 -8.37
N ILE A 66 1.78 -9.03 -9.50
CA ILE A 66 1.19 -7.80 -10.04
C ILE A 66 -0.28 -8.02 -10.41
N GLY A 67 -0.60 -9.16 -11.03
CA GLY A 67 -1.98 -9.55 -11.32
C GLY A 67 -2.82 -9.63 -10.06
N LEU A 68 -2.39 -10.40 -9.08
CA LEU A 68 -3.09 -10.52 -7.80
C LEU A 68 -3.25 -9.17 -7.08
N TYR A 69 -2.20 -8.35 -7.07
CA TYR A 69 -2.25 -7.00 -6.50
C TYR A 69 -3.26 -6.12 -7.25
N SER A 70 -3.21 -6.12 -8.57
CA SER A 70 -4.13 -5.33 -9.41
C SER A 70 -5.59 -5.72 -9.19
N PHE A 71 -5.88 -7.02 -9.07
CA PHE A 71 -7.25 -7.48 -8.90
C PHE A 71 -7.78 -7.36 -7.47
N PHE A 72 -6.97 -7.60 -6.46
CA PHE A 72 -7.43 -7.71 -5.08
C PHE A 72 -7.06 -6.52 -4.18
N ALA A 73 -6.04 -5.74 -4.53
CA ALA A 73 -5.52 -4.66 -3.70
C ALA A 73 -5.61 -3.28 -4.35
N THR A 74 -5.91 -3.14 -5.66
CA THR A 74 -6.10 -1.84 -6.30
C THR A 74 -7.55 -1.39 -6.25
N ARG A 75 -7.75 -0.07 -6.32
CA ARG A 75 -9.04 0.60 -6.30
C ARG A 75 -9.61 0.76 -7.71
N GLY A 76 -10.93 0.81 -7.83
CA GLY A 76 -11.63 1.11 -9.08
C GLY A 76 -12.34 -0.09 -9.71
N SER A 77 -12.95 0.15 -10.89
CA SER A 77 -13.69 -0.86 -11.64
C SER A 77 -12.80 -2.02 -12.11
N ILE A 78 -13.41 -3.17 -12.45
CA ILE A 78 -12.68 -4.33 -12.94
C ILE A 78 -11.88 -4.02 -14.21
N VAL A 79 -12.41 -3.14 -15.08
CA VAL A 79 -11.72 -2.68 -16.30
C VAL A 79 -10.45 -1.90 -15.92
N LYS A 80 -10.53 -0.98 -14.94
CA LYS A 80 -9.38 -0.22 -14.46
C LYS A 80 -8.32 -1.14 -13.87
N ARG A 81 -8.70 -2.15 -13.09
CA ARG A 81 -7.79 -3.15 -12.51
C ARG A 81 -7.09 -3.96 -13.60
N PHE A 82 -7.83 -4.38 -14.61
CA PHE A 82 -7.28 -5.11 -15.75
C PHE A 82 -6.31 -4.25 -16.58
N LEU A 83 -6.66 -3.00 -16.87
CA LEU A 83 -5.75 -2.05 -17.52
C LEU A 83 -4.49 -1.79 -16.70
N THR A 84 -4.60 -1.64 -15.38
CA THR A 84 -3.45 -1.48 -14.48
C THR A 84 -2.52 -2.69 -14.59
N PHE A 85 -3.06 -3.91 -14.56
CA PHE A 85 -2.28 -5.14 -14.74
C PHE A 85 -1.53 -5.15 -16.08
N ILE A 86 -2.23 -4.85 -17.17
CA ILE A 86 -1.60 -4.83 -18.52
C ILE A 86 -0.49 -3.78 -18.57
N VAL A 87 -0.76 -2.54 -18.19
CA VAL A 87 0.20 -1.43 -18.31
C VAL A 87 1.43 -1.68 -17.43
N VAL A 88 1.25 -2.05 -16.17
CA VAL A 88 2.36 -2.32 -15.26
C VAL A 88 3.13 -3.56 -15.69
N GLY A 89 2.45 -4.62 -16.13
CA GLY A 89 3.08 -5.83 -16.65
C GLY A 89 3.91 -5.56 -17.89
N LEU A 90 3.38 -4.78 -18.85
CA LEU A 90 4.12 -4.38 -20.05
C LEU A 90 5.34 -3.52 -19.72
N LEU A 91 5.20 -2.54 -18.80
CA LEU A 91 6.31 -1.69 -18.38
C LEU A 91 7.44 -2.50 -17.74
N ILE A 92 7.12 -3.42 -16.83
CA ILE A 92 8.13 -4.28 -16.18
C ILE A 92 8.78 -5.20 -17.20
N THR A 93 8.01 -5.78 -18.12
CA THR A 93 8.56 -6.65 -19.15
C THR A 93 9.46 -5.88 -20.11
N ALA A 94 9.04 -4.69 -20.55
CA ALA A 94 9.84 -3.83 -21.43
C ALA A 94 11.13 -3.35 -20.73
N THR A 95 11.04 -2.97 -19.44
CA THR A 95 12.20 -2.60 -18.64
C THR A 95 13.16 -3.78 -18.48
N ASN A 96 12.64 -4.99 -18.23
CA ASN A 96 13.44 -6.20 -18.13
C ASN A 96 14.18 -6.48 -19.43
N ILE A 97 13.50 -6.41 -20.58
CA ILE A 97 14.11 -6.63 -21.91
C ILE A 97 15.15 -5.55 -22.20
N GLY A 98 14.81 -4.26 -21.98
CA GLY A 98 15.71 -3.13 -22.26
C GLY A 98 16.99 -3.17 -21.43
N LEU A 99 16.87 -3.40 -20.11
CA LEU A 99 18.03 -3.52 -19.21
C LEU A 99 18.85 -4.78 -19.51
N SER A 100 18.19 -5.89 -19.88
CA SER A 100 18.90 -7.10 -20.31
C SER A 100 19.72 -6.86 -21.58
N TYR A 101 19.19 -6.08 -22.50
CA TYR A 101 19.91 -5.69 -23.73
C TYR A 101 21.10 -4.78 -23.41
N VAL A 102 20.92 -3.76 -22.58
CA VAL A 102 22.02 -2.86 -22.15
C VAL A 102 23.13 -3.62 -21.42
N THR A 103 22.75 -4.51 -20.48
CA THR A 103 23.74 -5.33 -19.76
C THR A 103 24.48 -6.28 -20.69
N SER A 104 23.85 -6.84 -21.72
CA SER A 104 24.52 -7.71 -22.71
C SER A 104 25.55 -6.94 -23.54
N ILE A 105 25.27 -5.70 -23.93
CA ILE A 105 26.20 -4.83 -24.63
C ILE A 105 27.40 -4.48 -23.73
N TYR A 106 27.15 -4.08 -22.48
CA TYR A 106 28.20 -3.72 -21.55
C TYR A 106 29.16 -4.90 -21.27
N ILE A 107 28.64 -6.09 -21.01
CA ILE A 107 29.45 -7.29 -20.77
C ILE A 107 30.23 -7.68 -22.03
N SER A 108 29.64 -7.56 -23.22
CA SER A 108 30.36 -7.84 -24.48
C SER A 108 31.51 -6.87 -24.71
N SER A 109 31.35 -5.59 -24.37
CA SER A 109 32.39 -4.57 -24.48
C SER A 109 33.56 -4.80 -23.51
N GLU A 110 33.30 -5.16 -22.25
CA GLU A 110 34.34 -5.50 -21.28
C GLU A 110 35.10 -6.76 -21.67
N THR A 111 34.40 -7.78 -22.15
CA THR A 111 35.03 -9.03 -22.58
C THR A 111 35.99 -8.80 -23.76
N THR A 112 35.65 -7.89 -24.66
CA THR A 112 36.54 -7.50 -25.78
C THR A 112 37.76 -6.75 -25.28
N THR A 113 37.61 -5.87 -24.29
CA THR A 113 38.73 -5.11 -23.68
C THR A 113 39.71 -6.03 -22.91
N VAL A 114 39.20 -7.02 -22.19
CA VAL A 114 40.04 -7.98 -21.47
C VAL A 114 40.77 -8.93 -22.43
N LEU A 115 40.15 -9.31 -23.54
CA LEU A 115 40.80 -10.12 -24.59
C LEU A 115 41.93 -9.35 -25.30
N ASP A 116 41.79 -8.04 -25.50
CA ASP A 116 42.85 -7.22 -26.10
C ASP A 116 44.03 -6.95 -25.16
N LEU A 117 43.82 -6.92 -23.84
CA LEU A 117 44.87 -6.80 -22.84
C LEU A 117 45.70 -8.11 -22.71
N ASN A 118 45.15 -9.26 -23.04
CA ASN A 118 45.82 -10.57 -22.95
C ASN A 118 46.53 -11.01 -24.25
N LYS A 119 46.50 -10.20 -25.31
CA LYS A 119 47.27 -10.53 -26.54
C LYS A 119 48.79 -10.51 -26.41
N GLY A 120 49.31 -10.25 -25.20
CA GLY A 120 50.76 -10.24 -24.91
C GLY A 120 51.34 -11.52 -24.31
N GLN A 121 50.55 -12.53 -23.95
CA GLN A 121 51.07 -13.80 -23.41
C GLN A 121 50.35 -14.99 -24.05
N SER A 122 51.08 -15.66 -24.90
CA SER A 122 50.76 -16.99 -25.44
C SER A 122 50.73 -18.01 -24.30
N TYR A 123 49.55 -18.41 -23.88
CA TYR A 123 49.35 -19.65 -23.16
C TYR A 123 48.30 -20.49 -23.86
N ALA A 124 48.79 -21.65 -24.30
CA ALA A 124 48.13 -22.90 -24.67
C ALA A 124 46.66 -22.85 -24.99
N GLU A 125 46.33 -23.28 -26.20
CA GLU A 125 45.05 -23.84 -26.63
C GLU A 125 44.43 -24.69 -25.52
N THR A 126 43.60 -24.13 -24.68
CA THR A 126 42.64 -24.89 -23.88
C THR A 126 41.36 -24.98 -24.73
N ASP A 127 41.29 -26.09 -25.35
CA ASP A 127 40.17 -26.85 -25.88
C ASP A 127 38.84 -26.07 -26.01
N SER A 128 38.64 -25.45 -27.17
CA SER A 128 37.35 -24.82 -27.56
C SER A 128 36.16 -25.80 -27.54
N SER A 129 36.46 -27.11 -27.47
CA SER A 129 35.47 -28.19 -27.35
C SER A 129 34.81 -28.22 -25.96
N VAL A 130 35.55 -27.90 -24.88
CA VAL A 130 35.02 -27.88 -23.50
C VAL A 130 34.13 -26.68 -23.26
N ALA A 131 34.46 -25.51 -23.83
CA ALA A 131 33.61 -24.31 -23.74
C ALA A 131 32.31 -24.47 -24.54
N LYS A 132 32.37 -25.16 -25.69
CA LYS A 132 31.18 -25.49 -26.50
C LYS A 132 30.31 -26.53 -25.79
N LYS A 133 30.93 -27.57 -25.18
CA LYS A 133 30.23 -28.59 -24.42
C LYS A 133 29.55 -28.03 -23.16
N ASN A 134 30.18 -27.09 -22.45
CA ASN A 134 29.58 -26.38 -21.32
C ASN A 134 28.47 -25.43 -21.74
N GLY A 135 28.56 -24.80 -22.91
CA GLY A 135 27.50 -23.95 -23.47
C GLY A 135 26.24 -24.74 -23.86
N GLU A 136 26.44 -25.93 -24.47
CA GLU A 136 25.32 -26.83 -24.80
C GLU A 136 24.68 -27.45 -23.57
N LEU A 137 25.46 -27.83 -22.54
CA LEU A 137 24.94 -28.29 -21.26
C LEU A 137 24.08 -27.23 -20.57
N HIS A 138 24.53 -25.97 -20.58
CA HIS A 138 23.79 -24.86 -19.99
C HIS A 138 22.48 -24.54 -20.77
N LEU A 139 22.48 -24.73 -22.08
CA LEU A 139 21.26 -24.62 -22.90
C LEU A 139 20.25 -25.72 -22.57
N ILE A 140 20.70 -26.95 -22.26
CA ILE A 140 19.82 -28.05 -21.83
C ILE A 140 19.17 -27.73 -20.48
N GLU A 141 19.90 -27.12 -19.55
CA GLU A 141 19.39 -26.75 -18.23
C GLU A 141 18.42 -25.56 -18.27
N THR A 142 18.61 -24.63 -19.18
CA THR A 142 17.83 -23.38 -19.23
C THR A 142 16.64 -23.44 -20.17
N THR A 143 16.55 -24.44 -21.01
CA THR A 143 15.38 -24.64 -21.89
C THR A 143 14.26 -25.41 -21.16
N PRO A 144 12.97 -25.16 -21.46
CA PRO A 144 11.89 -25.98 -20.91
C PRO A 144 12.07 -27.49 -21.16
N SER A 145 12.69 -27.85 -22.28
CA SER A 145 13.02 -29.23 -22.65
C SER A 145 14.05 -29.87 -21.71
N GLY A 146 15.06 -29.12 -21.25
CA GLY A 146 16.07 -29.61 -20.28
C GLY A 146 15.45 -29.92 -18.91
N ARG A 147 14.63 -29.04 -18.38
CA ARG A 147 13.92 -29.27 -17.11
C ARG A 147 12.95 -30.43 -17.19
N THR A 148 12.24 -30.58 -18.30
CA THR A 148 11.32 -31.69 -18.52
C THR A 148 12.07 -33.04 -18.48
N TYR A 149 13.28 -33.09 -19.03
CA TYR A 149 14.14 -34.28 -18.96
C TYR A 149 14.53 -34.61 -17.51
N ILE A 150 14.95 -33.60 -16.74
CA ILE A 150 15.28 -33.76 -15.31
C ILE A 150 14.08 -34.31 -14.55
N TRP A 151 12.90 -33.71 -14.71
CA TRP A 151 11.69 -34.11 -13.99
C TRP A 151 11.26 -35.52 -14.37
N LYS A 152 11.30 -35.89 -15.65
CA LYS A 152 10.97 -37.25 -16.10
C LYS A 152 11.87 -38.30 -15.45
N ASN A 153 13.15 -38.05 -15.36
CA ASN A 153 14.10 -38.97 -14.75
C ASN A 153 13.99 -38.97 -13.22
N ALA A 154 13.80 -37.83 -12.57
CA ALA A 154 13.58 -37.72 -11.14
C ALA A 154 12.30 -38.49 -10.73
N ILE A 155 11.19 -38.36 -11.49
CA ILE A 155 9.96 -39.12 -11.23
C ILE A 155 10.21 -40.63 -11.37
N LYS A 156 10.94 -41.07 -12.40
CA LYS A 156 11.33 -42.48 -12.54
C LYS A 156 12.12 -42.98 -11.33
N MET A 157 13.10 -42.19 -10.88
CA MET A 157 13.87 -42.50 -9.67
C MET A 157 12.94 -42.60 -8.45
N GLY A 158 12.09 -41.60 -8.21
CA GLY A 158 11.13 -41.58 -7.09
C GLY A 158 10.15 -42.75 -7.13
N SER A 159 9.75 -43.20 -8.34
CA SER A 159 8.84 -44.34 -8.52
C SER A 159 9.43 -45.69 -8.09
N THR A 160 10.74 -45.79 -7.86
CA THR A 160 11.35 -46.99 -7.29
C THR A 160 11.19 -47.10 -5.78
N LYS A 161 10.94 -45.97 -5.08
CA LYS A 161 10.59 -45.88 -3.66
C LYS A 161 9.38 -44.97 -3.44
N PRO A 162 8.19 -45.33 -3.93
CA PRO A 162 7.08 -44.39 -4.11
C PRO A 162 6.44 -43.92 -2.81
N ILE A 163 6.46 -44.71 -1.72
CA ILE A 163 5.70 -44.39 -0.49
C ILE A 163 6.44 -43.38 0.37
N PHE A 164 7.71 -43.62 0.70
CA PHE A 164 8.51 -42.82 1.63
C PHE A 164 9.66 -42.05 0.96
N GLY A 165 9.92 -42.30 -0.34
CA GLY A 165 11.03 -41.71 -1.06
C GLY A 165 12.40 -42.21 -0.62
N TYR A 166 13.45 -41.44 -0.96
CA TYR A 166 14.83 -41.80 -0.68
C TYR A 166 15.37 -41.19 0.63
N GLY A 167 14.65 -40.27 1.25
CA GLY A 167 15.15 -39.43 2.34
C GLY A 167 16.00 -38.26 1.81
N VAL A 168 15.80 -37.08 2.35
CA VAL A 168 16.41 -35.81 1.86
C VAL A 168 17.93 -35.87 1.76
N ARG A 169 18.60 -36.44 2.77
CA ARG A 169 20.06 -36.51 2.80
C ARG A 169 20.64 -37.53 1.82
N ASN A 170 19.89 -38.55 1.47
CA ASN A 170 20.36 -39.65 0.64
C ASN A 170 20.12 -39.38 -0.87
N VAL A 171 19.28 -38.40 -1.21
CA VAL A 171 18.96 -38.08 -2.61
C VAL A 171 20.21 -37.78 -3.44
N PRO A 172 21.22 -37.00 -2.96
CA PRO A 172 22.41 -36.71 -3.77
C PRO A 172 23.21 -37.98 -4.12
N ASP A 173 23.35 -38.91 -3.18
CA ASP A 173 24.13 -40.14 -3.38
C ASP A 173 23.46 -41.07 -4.39
N TYR A 174 22.17 -41.36 -4.17
CA TYR A 174 21.37 -42.16 -5.10
C TYR A 174 21.19 -41.52 -6.46
N TYR A 175 21.14 -40.20 -6.51
CA TYR A 175 21.06 -39.45 -7.74
C TYR A 175 22.33 -39.63 -8.56
N THR A 176 23.49 -39.50 -7.93
CA THR A 176 24.79 -39.71 -8.57
C THR A 176 24.92 -41.13 -9.09
N GLU A 177 24.52 -42.13 -8.33
CA GLU A 177 24.51 -43.55 -8.73
C GLU A 177 23.54 -43.79 -9.91
N TYR A 178 22.30 -43.27 -9.82
CA TYR A 178 21.26 -43.48 -10.81
C TYR A 178 21.59 -42.80 -12.14
N PHE A 179 22.15 -41.59 -12.10
CA PHE A 179 22.49 -40.79 -13.27
C PHE A 179 23.94 -40.91 -13.72
N SER A 180 24.79 -41.67 -13.02
CA SER A 180 26.20 -41.94 -13.43
C SER A 180 26.30 -42.53 -14.84
N LYS A 181 25.25 -43.16 -15.31
CA LYS A 181 25.15 -43.78 -16.65
C LYS A 181 24.76 -42.77 -17.75
N PHE A 182 24.48 -41.51 -17.42
CA PHE A 182 24.07 -40.47 -18.35
C PHE A 182 25.08 -39.31 -18.28
N GLU A 183 25.53 -38.78 -19.41
CA GLU A 183 26.54 -37.72 -19.56
C GLU A 183 26.23 -36.38 -18.87
N ILE A 184 25.18 -36.29 -18.04
CA ILE A 184 24.63 -35.04 -17.43
C ILE A 184 25.13 -34.88 -15.97
N GLN A 185 26.28 -35.42 -15.63
CA GLN A 185 26.79 -35.50 -14.24
C GLN A 185 27.05 -34.16 -13.54
N ASN A 186 27.35 -33.08 -14.26
CA ASN A 186 27.92 -31.89 -13.62
C ASN A 186 26.90 -30.78 -13.23
N SER A 187 25.67 -30.84 -13.70
CA SER A 187 24.68 -29.76 -13.50
C SER A 187 23.69 -29.98 -12.36
N LEU A 188 23.65 -31.20 -11.82
CA LEU A 188 22.66 -31.63 -10.83
C LEU A 188 23.27 -31.98 -9.46
N ILE A 189 24.51 -31.53 -9.22
CA ILE A 189 25.19 -31.65 -7.94
C ILE A 189 24.35 -31.04 -6.84
N GLY A 190 23.76 -31.87 -5.97
CA GLY A 190 22.99 -31.43 -4.80
C GLY A 190 21.52 -31.84 -4.76
N GLY A 191 21.03 -32.64 -5.73
CA GLY A 191 19.67 -33.20 -5.66
C GLY A 191 18.53 -32.16 -5.85
N ASN A 192 18.83 -31.03 -6.48
CA ASN A 192 17.83 -30.01 -6.79
C ASN A 192 17.22 -30.29 -8.16
N PHE A 193 15.94 -30.68 -8.18
CA PHE A 193 15.22 -30.98 -9.42
C PHE A 193 14.53 -29.75 -10.04
N HIS A 194 14.81 -28.53 -9.57
CA HIS A 194 14.21 -27.30 -10.04
C HIS A 194 12.65 -27.33 -10.10
N ASN A 195 12.05 -28.09 -9.20
CA ASN A 195 10.61 -28.17 -8.99
C ASN A 195 10.36 -28.76 -7.60
N ILE A 196 9.66 -28.02 -6.75
CA ILE A 196 9.46 -28.43 -5.36
C ILE A 196 8.65 -29.72 -5.23
N PHE A 197 7.64 -29.92 -6.08
CA PHE A 197 6.76 -31.08 -6.01
C PHE A 197 7.52 -32.37 -6.39
N VAL A 198 8.36 -32.28 -7.43
CA VAL A 198 9.25 -33.39 -7.83
C VAL A 198 10.25 -33.67 -6.73
N THR A 199 10.84 -32.63 -6.12
CA THR A 199 11.81 -32.77 -5.03
C THR A 199 11.18 -33.45 -3.82
N ILE A 200 9.97 -33.07 -3.42
CA ILE A 200 9.27 -33.69 -2.29
C ILE A 200 8.92 -35.13 -2.62
N PHE A 201 8.45 -35.42 -3.83
CA PHE A 201 8.12 -36.78 -4.24
C PHE A 201 9.33 -37.72 -4.18
N VAL A 202 10.46 -37.28 -4.73
CA VAL A 202 11.69 -38.10 -4.69
C VAL A 202 12.20 -38.28 -3.26
N SER A 203 12.17 -37.23 -2.46
CA SER A 203 12.72 -37.22 -1.11
C SER A 203 11.86 -37.93 -0.08
N SER A 204 10.53 -37.73 -0.14
CA SER A 204 9.58 -38.17 0.90
C SER A 204 8.40 -39.00 0.38
N GLY A 205 8.44 -39.37 -0.90
CA GLY A 205 7.42 -40.20 -1.54
C GLY A 205 6.06 -39.53 -1.67
N VAL A 206 5.05 -40.34 -1.98
CA VAL A 206 3.64 -39.91 -2.09
C VAL A 206 3.13 -39.40 -0.74
N LEU A 207 3.52 -40.00 0.38
CA LEU A 207 3.07 -39.55 1.71
C LEU A 207 3.52 -38.11 2.00
N GLY A 208 4.79 -37.79 1.73
CA GLY A 208 5.30 -36.43 1.91
C GLY A 208 4.65 -35.44 0.95
N LEU A 209 4.46 -35.83 -0.31
CA LEU A 209 3.83 -34.98 -1.31
C LEU A 209 2.35 -34.70 -0.97
N VAL A 210 1.57 -35.72 -0.61
CA VAL A 210 0.16 -35.57 -0.22
C VAL A 210 0.04 -34.69 1.03
N SER A 211 0.86 -34.93 2.06
CA SER A 211 0.85 -34.10 3.27
C SER A 211 1.14 -32.62 2.94
N PHE A 212 2.12 -32.36 2.10
CA PHE A 212 2.46 -31.01 1.66
C PHE A 212 1.31 -30.36 0.88
N LEU A 213 0.69 -31.10 -0.06
CA LEU A 213 -0.46 -30.62 -0.84
C LEU A 213 -1.67 -30.31 0.03
N LEU A 214 -1.96 -31.10 1.08
CA LEU A 214 -3.03 -30.85 2.03
C LEU A 214 -2.79 -29.53 2.80
N VAL A 215 -1.58 -29.31 3.29
CA VAL A 215 -1.21 -28.04 3.94
C VAL A 215 -1.36 -26.87 2.98
N LEU A 216 -0.86 -26.98 1.74
CA LEU A 216 -1.01 -25.95 0.74
C LEU A 216 -2.47 -25.67 0.41
N ALA A 217 -3.29 -26.70 0.21
CA ALA A 217 -4.71 -26.55 -0.09
C ALA A 217 -5.46 -25.78 1.02
N TYR A 218 -5.15 -26.10 2.30
CA TYR A 218 -5.70 -25.35 3.43
C TYR A 218 -5.27 -23.87 3.40
N VAL A 219 -3.98 -23.60 3.26
CA VAL A 219 -3.45 -22.22 3.22
C VAL A 219 -4.00 -21.43 2.04
N ILE A 220 -3.99 -22.03 0.84
CA ILE A 220 -4.53 -21.41 -0.38
C ILE A 220 -6.01 -21.05 -0.19
N LYS A 221 -6.84 -21.95 0.33
CA LYS A 221 -8.26 -21.69 0.62
C LYS A 221 -8.41 -20.49 1.54
N ARG A 222 -7.66 -20.44 2.66
CA ARG A 222 -7.72 -19.34 3.65
C ARG A 222 -7.30 -18.00 3.02
N PHE A 223 -6.20 -18.01 2.28
CA PHE A 223 -5.66 -16.80 1.66
C PHE A 223 -6.52 -16.26 0.53
N LEU A 224 -7.04 -17.13 -0.34
CA LEU A 224 -7.97 -16.72 -1.40
C LEU A 224 -9.25 -16.12 -0.81
N THR A 225 -9.82 -16.77 0.22
CA THR A 225 -11.00 -16.23 0.92
C THR A 225 -10.71 -14.83 1.47
N TYR A 226 -9.56 -14.64 2.12
CA TYR A 226 -9.17 -13.33 2.65
C TYR A 226 -8.97 -12.28 1.55
N LEU A 227 -8.28 -12.62 0.46
CA LEU A 227 -8.07 -11.72 -0.67
C LEU A 227 -9.38 -11.20 -1.27
N ILE A 228 -10.42 -12.06 -1.32
CA ILE A 228 -11.74 -11.72 -1.87
C ILE A 228 -12.55 -10.87 -0.88
N VAL A 229 -12.60 -11.25 0.38
CA VAL A 229 -13.52 -10.67 1.37
C VAL A 229 -12.95 -9.40 2.00
N SER A 230 -11.68 -9.39 2.38
CA SER A 230 -11.08 -8.28 3.14
C SER A 230 -10.97 -7.00 2.30
N LYS A 231 -11.20 -5.85 2.93
CA LYS A 231 -10.92 -4.52 2.37
C LYS A 231 -9.53 -4.00 2.74
N LYS A 232 -8.85 -4.63 3.71
CA LYS A 232 -7.52 -4.24 4.20
C LYS A 232 -6.42 -4.61 3.22
N ASN A 233 -6.00 -3.67 2.40
CA ASN A 233 -5.02 -3.93 1.32
C ASN A 233 -3.62 -4.26 1.81
N THR A 234 -3.21 -3.75 2.98
CA THR A 234 -1.87 -3.99 3.52
C THR A 234 -1.60 -5.47 3.77
N ASP A 235 -2.50 -6.15 4.46
CA ASP A 235 -2.31 -7.57 4.82
C ASP A 235 -2.38 -8.50 3.59
N LYS A 236 -3.09 -8.07 2.53
CA LYS A 236 -3.12 -8.81 1.25
C LYS A 236 -1.74 -8.97 0.60
N LEU A 237 -0.82 -8.01 0.80
CA LEU A 237 0.52 -8.07 0.23
C LEU A 237 1.30 -9.31 0.68
N ILE A 238 1.16 -9.73 1.94
CA ILE A 238 1.83 -10.94 2.45
C ILE A 238 1.26 -12.21 1.80
N MET A 239 -0.05 -12.25 1.56
CA MET A 239 -0.68 -13.36 0.86
C MET A 239 -0.29 -13.41 -0.62
N ILE A 240 -0.19 -12.25 -1.26
CA ILE A 240 0.31 -12.13 -2.63
C ILE A 240 1.77 -12.59 -2.72
N LEU A 241 2.59 -12.24 -1.74
CA LEU A 241 3.99 -12.73 -1.64
C LEU A 241 4.03 -14.25 -1.56
N PHE A 242 3.19 -14.87 -0.70
CA PHE A 242 3.08 -16.32 -0.62
C PHE A 242 2.80 -16.96 -2.00
N PHE A 243 1.79 -16.45 -2.74
CA PHE A 243 1.46 -16.97 -4.07
C PHE A 243 2.60 -16.79 -5.07
N GLY A 244 3.31 -15.66 -5.03
CA GLY A 244 4.46 -15.41 -5.89
C GLY A 244 5.62 -16.36 -5.62
N ILE A 245 5.97 -16.58 -4.34
CA ILE A 245 7.02 -17.54 -3.97
C ILE A 245 6.60 -18.96 -4.34
N LEU A 246 5.37 -19.37 -4.02
CA LEU A 246 4.85 -20.70 -4.33
C LEU A 246 4.87 -20.99 -5.84
N PHE A 247 4.43 -20.03 -6.66
CA PHE A 247 4.45 -20.17 -8.13
C PHE A 247 5.89 -20.33 -8.66
N GLY A 248 6.83 -19.59 -8.09
CA GLY A 248 8.25 -19.71 -8.43
C GLY A 248 8.82 -21.12 -8.17
N GLN A 249 8.22 -21.87 -7.24
CA GLN A 249 8.65 -23.25 -6.92
C GLN A 249 8.28 -24.28 -8.00
N LEU A 250 7.48 -23.91 -9.00
CA LEU A 250 7.31 -24.72 -10.21
C LEU A 250 8.61 -24.78 -11.03
N PHE A 251 9.49 -23.80 -10.86
CA PHE A 251 10.74 -23.65 -11.60
C PHE A 251 11.98 -23.73 -10.71
N GLU A 252 11.79 -23.82 -9.38
CA GLU A 252 12.85 -23.89 -8.38
C GLU A 252 12.43 -24.80 -7.21
N SER A 253 13.38 -25.15 -6.32
CA SER A 253 13.10 -25.96 -5.15
C SER A 253 13.81 -25.37 -3.93
N GLN A 254 13.21 -24.34 -3.33
CA GLN A 254 13.85 -23.50 -2.32
C GLN A 254 13.09 -23.38 -1.01
N ILE A 255 11.83 -23.85 -0.92
CA ILE A 255 10.97 -23.70 0.26
C ILE A 255 10.91 -24.93 1.16
N MET A 256 11.53 -26.03 0.73
CA MET A 256 11.67 -27.26 1.52
C MET A 256 13.10 -27.77 1.41
N TYR A 257 13.56 -28.46 2.45
CA TYR A 257 14.87 -29.12 2.50
C TYR A 257 16.06 -28.17 2.28
N SER A 258 15.85 -26.87 2.46
CA SER A 258 16.87 -25.83 2.27
C SER A 258 16.81 -24.86 3.43
N THR A 259 17.97 -24.41 3.91
CA THR A 259 18.11 -23.42 4.98
C THR A 259 18.28 -22.00 4.46
N ASN A 260 17.87 -21.74 3.22
CA ASN A 260 17.99 -20.43 2.62
C ASN A 260 16.92 -19.46 3.13
N PHE A 261 17.16 -18.18 2.91
CA PHE A 261 16.27 -17.09 3.33
C PHE A 261 14.86 -17.17 2.71
N ILE A 262 14.73 -17.68 1.49
CA ILE A 262 13.43 -17.81 0.79
C ILE A 262 12.53 -18.80 1.56
N ASN A 263 13.10 -19.90 2.04
CA ASN A 263 12.39 -20.88 2.87
C ASN A 263 11.84 -20.23 4.13
N ILE A 264 12.66 -19.48 4.85
CA ILE A 264 12.26 -18.79 6.08
C ILE A 264 11.11 -17.81 5.79
N ILE A 265 11.25 -16.96 4.77
CA ILE A 265 10.21 -15.98 4.41
C ILE A 265 8.91 -16.66 3.97
N PHE A 266 8.98 -17.77 3.24
CA PHE A 266 7.78 -18.51 2.82
C PHE A 266 6.95 -18.99 4.02
N TRP A 267 7.59 -19.64 4.99
CA TRP A 267 6.91 -20.15 6.18
C TRP A 267 6.46 -19.02 7.13
N LEU A 268 7.23 -17.94 7.24
CA LEU A 268 6.79 -16.75 7.98
C LEU A 268 5.57 -16.09 7.32
N ALA A 269 5.51 -16.03 6.00
CA ALA A 269 4.35 -15.50 5.29
C ALA A 269 3.10 -16.36 5.52
N ILE A 270 3.25 -17.69 5.56
CA ILE A 270 2.16 -18.61 5.93
C ILE A 270 1.70 -18.35 7.37
N GLY A 271 2.61 -18.35 8.33
CA GLY A 271 2.30 -18.16 9.75
C GLY A 271 1.59 -16.84 10.00
N TYR A 272 2.17 -15.73 9.53
CA TYR A 272 1.57 -14.41 9.65
C TYR A 272 0.21 -14.33 8.95
N GLY A 273 0.12 -14.80 7.70
CA GLY A 273 -1.12 -14.77 6.93
C GLY A 273 -2.25 -15.57 7.59
N LEU A 274 -1.96 -16.73 8.20
CA LEU A 274 -2.96 -17.51 8.95
C LEU A 274 -3.42 -16.80 10.23
N VAL A 275 -2.52 -16.10 10.94
CA VAL A 275 -2.89 -15.27 12.10
C VAL A 275 -3.84 -14.16 11.66
N VAL A 276 -3.53 -13.47 10.56
CA VAL A 276 -4.41 -12.43 9.99
C VAL A 276 -5.77 -13.00 9.58
N CYS A 277 -5.79 -14.14 8.89
CA CYS A 277 -7.03 -14.81 8.52
C CYS A 277 -7.87 -15.19 9.74
N LYS A 278 -7.24 -15.62 10.83
CA LYS A 278 -7.95 -15.96 12.09
C LYS A 278 -8.48 -14.71 12.80
N ARG A 279 -7.68 -13.64 12.86
CA ARG A 279 -8.07 -12.35 13.46
C ARG A 279 -9.34 -11.79 12.83
N ASP A 280 -9.38 -11.83 11.49
CA ASP A 280 -10.48 -11.25 10.70
C ASP A 280 -11.55 -12.33 10.33
N GLU A 281 -11.54 -13.49 10.99
CA GLU A 281 -12.50 -14.56 10.76
C GLU A 281 -13.91 -14.14 11.17
N GLY A 282 -14.89 -14.31 10.27
CA GLY A 282 -16.26 -13.88 10.49
C GLY A 282 -16.54 -12.40 10.24
N VAL A 283 -15.51 -11.59 9.95
CA VAL A 283 -15.71 -10.20 9.52
C VAL A 283 -16.33 -10.17 8.13
N ARG A 284 -17.41 -9.39 8.00
CA ARG A 284 -18.07 -9.06 6.73
C ARG A 284 -18.11 -7.55 6.57
N TYR A 285 -18.06 -7.10 5.34
CA TYR A 285 -18.20 -5.70 4.97
C TYR A 285 -19.55 -5.54 4.28
N GLN A 286 -20.44 -4.78 4.92
CA GLN A 286 -21.73 -4.41 4.35
C GLN A 286 -21.62 -2.99 3.83
N GLU A 287 -21.86 -2.78 2.55
CA GLU A 287 -21.81 -1.44 1.94
C GLU A 287 -22.97 -0.60 2.47
N VAL A 288 -22.66 0.65 2.81
CA VAL A 288 -23.62 1.65 3.29
C VAL A 288 -23.76 2.69 2.18
N THR A 289 -24.99 2.88 1.70
CA THR A 289 -25.35 3.83 0.64
C THR A 289 -26.48 4.75 1.05
N ASP A 290 -27.13 4.48 2.18
CA ASP A 290 -28.20 5.32 2.73
C ASP A 290 -27.58 6.48 3.51
N VAL A 291 -27.90 7.70 3.10
CA VAL A 291 -27.43 8.94 3.73
C VAL A 291 -27.89 9.01 5.20
N ASN A 292 -29.11 8.60 5.51
CA ASN A 292 -29.59 8.62 6.89
C ASN A 292 -28.76 7.70 7.80
N GLU A 293 -28.37 6.52 7.27
CA GLU A 293 -27.51 5.58 8.01
C GLU A 293 -26.10 6.15 8.25
N ILE A 294 -25.57 6.94 7.30
CA ILE A 294 -24.30 7.68 7.44
C ILE A 294 -24.44 8.74 8.53
N GLN A 295 -25.48 9.56 8.44
CA GLN A 295 -25.80 10.63 9.40
C GLN A 295 -25.95 10.09 10.85
N GLU A 296 -26.60 8.94 11.04
CA GLU A 296 -26.71 8.29 12.37
C GLU A 296 -25.32 7.89 12.93
N MET A 297 -24.44 7.41 12.09
CA MET A 297 -23.08 7.04 12.53
C MET A 297 -22.27 8.27 12.92
N GLU A 298 -22.34 9.33 12.15
CA GLU A 298 -21.64 10.59 12.42
C GLU A 298 -22.19 11.28 13.67
N LEU A 299 -23.51 11.25 13.87
CA LEU A 299 -24.12 11.75 15.10
C LEU A 299 -23.59 11.02 16.33
N GLY A 300 -23.42 9.68 16.26
CA GLY A 300 -22.81 8.91 17.34
C GLY A 300 -21.35 9.28 17.63
N ILE A 301 -20.57 9.60 16.58
CA ILE A 301 -19.20 10.12 16.76
C ILE A 301 -19.23 11.50 17.41
N MET A 302 -20.14 12.36 16.95
CA MET A 302 -20.29 13.72 17.49
C MET A 302 -20.68 13.73 18.97
N GLU A 303 -21.58 12.81 19.38
CA GLU A 303 -21.94 12.62 20.79
C GLU A 303 -20.72 12.26 21.64
N TYR A 304 -19.93 11.31 21.18
CA TYR A 304 -18.67 10.93 21.86
C TYR A 304 -17.71 12.13 21.99
N ILE A 305 -17.52 12.91 20.91
CA ILE A 305 -16.69 14.11 20.95
C ILE A 305 -17.23 15.11 21.98
N HIS A 306 -18.55 15.35 21.98
CA HIS A 306 -19.21 16.25 22.91
C HIS A 306 -18.98 15.86 24.37
N GLU A 307 -19.19 14.57 24.71
CA GLU A 307 -18.96 14.04 26.05
C GLU A 307 -17.49 14.20 26.49
N VAL A 308 -16.55 13.91 25.60
CA VAL A 308 -15.12 14.07 25.88
C VAL A 308 -14.79 15.55 26.10
N CYS A 309 -15.27 16.47 25.25
CA CYS A 309 -15.03 17.90 25.40
C CYS A 309 -15.58 18.45 26.72
N GLN A 310 -16.77 18.02 27.13
CA GLN A 310 -17.33 18.37 28.43
C GLN A 310 -16.46 17.85 29.59
N LYS A 311 -16.03 16.59 29.48
CA LYS A 311 -15.20 15.94 30.52
C LYS A 311 -13.87 16.64 30.76
N ILE A 312 -13.21 17.11 29.70
CA ILE A 312 -11.89 17.76 29.81
C ILE A 312 -11.95 19.28 29.84
N GLY A 313 -13.16 19.87 29.75
CA GLY A 313 -13.39 21.30 29.85
C GLY A 313 -12.86 22.12 28.68
N VAL A 314 -12.94 21.58 27.43
CA VAL A 314 -12.58 22.28 26.20
C VAL A 314 -13.80 22.67 25.40
N LYS A 315 -13.70 23.77 24.65
CA LYS A 315 -14.80 24.29 23.82
C LYS A 315 -14.61 23.87 22.37
N TYR A 316 -15.69 23.42 21.75
CA TYR A 316 -15.81 23.24 20.31
C TYR A 316 -17.05 23.99 19.80
N PHE A 317 -17.17 24.16 18.50
CA PHE A 317 -18.34 24.71 17.86
C PHE A 317 -18.68 23.90 16.61
N LEU A 318 -19.98 23.65 16.37
CA LEU A 318 -20.41 23.16 15.06
C LEU A 318 -19.95 24.14 13.98
N ALA A 319 -19.51 23.63 12.84
CA ALA A 319 -18.93 24.42 11.75
C ALA A 319 -19.61 24.11 10.42
N TYR A 320 -19.43 24.96 9.43
CA TYR A 320 -19.89 24.77 8.05
C TYR A 320 -21.33 24.27 7.90
N GLY A 321 -21.53 23.14 7.19
CA GLY A 321 -22.83 22.49 6.98
C GLY A 321 -23.51 22.12 8.28
N SER A 322 -22.76 21.63 9.27
CA SER A 322 -23.29 21.26 10.60
C SER A 322 -23.84 22.47 11.37
N LEU A 323 -23.21 23.65 11.27
CA LEU A 323 -23.72 24.86 11.90
C LEU A 323 -24.99 25.37 11.19
N ILE A 324 -25.03 25.35 9.86
CA ILE A 324 -26.26 25.67 9.09
C ILE A 324 -27.37 24.67 9.45
N GLY A 325 -27.03 23.41 9.59
CA GLY A 325 -27.95 22.33 9.98
C GLY A 325 -28.61 22.63 11.33
N ALA A 326 -27.81 22.93 12.35
CA ALA A 326 -28.32 23.29 13.68
C ALA A 326 -29.26 24.51 13.65
N VAL A 327 -28.90 25.55 12.91
CA VAL A 327 -29.65 26.83 12.89
C VAL A 327 -30.90 26.77 12.01
N ARG A 328 -30.80 26.12 10.83
CA ARG A 328 -31.85 26.16 9.80
C ARG A 328 -32.76 24.92 9.81
N HIS A 329 -32.19 23.74 10.06
CA HIS A 329 -32.87 22.45 9.94
C HIS A 329 -33.15 21.78 11.28
N GLN A 330 -32.47 22.20 12.34
CA GLN A 330 -32.45 21.54 13.66
C GLN A 330 -31.93 20.09 13.55
N GLY A 331 -31.06 19.83 12.58
CA GLY A 331 -30.49 18.52 12.24
C GLY A 331 -29.64 18.60 10.98
N PHE A 332 -29.40 17.47 10.35
CA PHE A 332 -28.66 17.46 9.09
C PHE A 332 -29.35 18.23 7.99
N ILE A 333 -28.58 18.84 7.12
CA ILE A 333 -29.07 19.26 5.81
C ILE A 333 -29.43 17.97 5.06
N PRO A 334 -30.63 17.80 4.46
CA PRO A 334 -31.13 16.50 3.98
C PRO A 334 -30.28 15.80 2.92
N TRP A 335 -29.39 16.52 2.23
CA TRP A 335 -28.47 15.98 1.21
C TRP A 335 -27.01 16.00 1.63
N ASP A 336 -26.72 16.38 2.89
CA ASP A 336 -25.37 16.45 3.45
C ASP A 336 -25.00 15.13 4.15
N ASP A 337 -23.77 14.71 4.01
CA ASP A 337 -23.27 13.43 4.48
C ASP A 337 -21.98 13.58 5.30
N ASP A 338 -21.82 14.75 5.97
CA ASP A 338 -20.69 15.01 6.88
C ASP A 338 -21.06 15.87 8.08
N MET A 339 -20.31 15.73 9.15
CA MET A 339 -20.31 16.60 10.32
C MET A 339 -18.95 17.23 10.53
N ASP A 340 -19.00 18.56 10.75
CA ASP A 340 -17.84 19.39 10.95
C ASP A 340 -17.91 20.15 12.27
N ILE A 341 -16.81 20.21 12.99
CA ILE A 341 -16.62 21.10 14.13
C ILE A 341 -15.32 21.90 14.01
N CYS A 342 -15.27 23.03 14.69
CA CYS A 342 -14.06 23.81 14.83
C CYS A 342 -13.75 24.10 16.30
N MET A 343 -12.46 24.31 16.57
CA MET A 343 -11.95 24.62 17.90
C MET A 343 -10.85 25.66 17.81
N LEU A 344 -10.77 26.58 18.76
CA LEU A 344 -9.58 27.39 18.93
C LEU A 344 -8.36 26.49 19.16
N ARG A 345 -7.21 26.85 18.62
CA ARG A 345 -6.00 26.01 18.59
C ARG A 345 -5.66 25.36 19.93
N GLU A 346 -5.74 26.09 21.02
CA GLU A 346 -5.40 25.56 22.35
C GLU A 346 -6.31 24.42 22.80
N ASP A 347 -7.63 24.57 22.58
CA ASP A 347 -8.61 23.52 22.91
C ASP A 347 -8.52 22.34 21.96
N TYR A 348 -8.25 22.59 20.67
CA TYR A 348 -7.98 21.57 19.67
C TYR A 348 -6.80 20.68 20.06
N GLU A 349 -5.68 21.26 20.51
CA GLU A 349 -4.51 20.49 20.91
C GLU A 349 -4.75 19.68 22.18
N LYS A 350 -5.45 20.26 23.17
CA LYS A 350 -5.84 19.53 24.39
C LYS A 350 -6.72 18.31 24.07
N LEU A 351 -7.70 18.49 23.17
CA LEU A 351 -8.57 17.38 22.74
C LEU A 351 -7.76 16.31 22.00
N GLN A 352 -6.90 16.71 21.07
CA GLN A 352 -6.07 15.79 20.30
C GLN A 352 -5.15 14.96 21.20
N ASP A 353 -4.44 15.60 22.12
CA ASP A 353 -3.52 14.93 23.02
C ASP A 353 -4.26 14.01 24.00
N TYR A 354 -5.45 14.42 24.47
CA TYR A 354 -6.29 13.59 25.33
C TYR A 354 -6.76 12.32 24.60
N LEU A 355 -7.30 12.45 23.37
CA LEU A 355 -7.80 11.32 22.59
C LEU A 355 -6.68 10.34 22.20
N ILE A 356 -5.48 10.82 21.90
CA ILE A 356 -4.32 9.97 21.61
C ILE A 356 -3.88 9.20 22.88
N ALA A 357 -3.92 9.84 24.05
CA ALA A 357 -3.51 9.22 25.30
C ALA A 357 -4.57 8.26 25.88
N ASN A 358 -5.83 8.43 25.51
CA ASN A 358 -6.97 7.67 26.04
C ASN A 358 -7.76 7.03 24.87
N PRO A 359 -7.23 5.99 24.22
CA PRO A 359 -7.90 5.37 23.09
C PRO A 359 -9.21 4.70 23.51
N ASP A 360 -10.27 4.91 22.71
CA ASP A 360 -11.54 4.21 22.83
C ASP A 360 -11.59 3.00 21.89
N GLU A 361 -12.42 2.00 22.22
CA GLU A 361 -12.55 0.77 21.41
C GLU A 361 -13.24 1.04 20.06
N ARG A 362 -14.22 1.92 20.04
CA ARG A 362 -15.05 2.23 18.89
C ARG A 362 -14.59 3.49 18.17
N TYR A 363 -14.28 4.56 18.91
CA TYR A 363 -13.97 5.87 18.36
C TYR A 363 -12.48 6.19 18.48
N GLU A 364 -11.83 6.45 17.37
CA GLU A 364 -10.39 6.69 17.30
C GLU A 364 -10.08 8.05 16.66
N VAL A 365 -9.18 8.80 17.29
CA VAL A 365 -8.65 10.02 16.67
C VAL A 365 -7.64 9.68 15.58
N MET A 366 -7.82 10.27 14.42
CA MET A 366 -6.92 10.18 13.27
C MET A 366 -6.21 11.52 13.08
N SER A 367 -4.90 11.51 13.19
CA SER A 367 -4.06 12.70 13.00
C SER A 367 -2.67 12.33 12.48
N TYR A 368 -1.92 13.30 12.01
CA TYR A 368 -0.54 13.11 11.57
C TYR A 368 0.42 12.73 12.73
N LYS A 369 0.01 12.96 13.99
CA LYS A 369 0.81 12.63 15.18
C LYS A 369 0.79 11.11 15.46
N ASN A 370 -0.33 10.43 15.23
CA ASN A 370 -0.51 9.02 15.55
C ASN A 370 -0.61 8.08 14.33
N ASN A 371 -0.84 8.63 13.12
CA ASN A 371 -0.92 7.85 11.89
C ASN A 371 -0.05 8.46 10.77
N LEU A 372 1.06 7.81 10.43
CA LEU A 372 2.00 8.29 9.40
C LEU A 372 1.45 8.24 7.97
N ASN A 373 0.34 7.54 7.74
CA ASN A 373 -0.39 7.55 6.47
C ASN A 373 -1.51 8.60 6.44
N TYR A 374 -1.72 9.31 7.53
CA TYR A 374 -2.71 10.36 7.59
C TYR A 374 -2.25 11.58 6.79
N VAL A 375 -3.13 12.11 5.94
CA VAL A 375 -2.75 13.11 4.93
C VAL A 375 -3.35 14.49 5.17
N TYR A 376 -4.23 14.65 6.15
CA TYR A 376 -4.90 15.90 6.44
C TYR A 376 -4.18 16.69 7.55
N PRO A 377 -4.10 18.03 7.43
CA PRO A 377 -3.50 18.89 8.45
C PRO A 377 -4.50 19.29 9.56
N PHE A 378 -5.46 18.44 9.86
CA PHE A 378 -6.43 18.55 10.94
C PHE A 378 -6.82 17.14 11.40
N MET A 379 -7.36 17.00 12.60
CA MET A 379 -7.76 15.69 13.09
C MET A 379 -9.18 15.32 12.66
N LYS A 380 -9.42 14.02 12.58
CA LYS A 380 -10.74 13.41 12.44
C LYS A 380 -10.95 12.45 13.61
N VAL A 381 -12.17 12.29 14.06
CA VAL A 381 -12.55 11.18 14.93
C VAL A 381 -13.41 10.22 14.13
N GLN A 382 -13.00 8.95 14.09
CA GLN A 382 -13.63 7.94 13.25
C GLN A 382 -14.31 6.83 14.06
N ASP A 383 -15.26 6.11 13.44
CA ASP A 383 -15.83 4.87 13.96
C ASP A 383 -15.05 3.65 13.41
N ASN A 384 -14.33 2.93 14.28
CA ASN A 384 -13.53 1.73 13.95
C ASN A 384 -14.40 0.53 13.51
N HIS A 385 -15.71 0.59 13.67
CA HIS A 385 -16.65 -0.42 13.16
C HIS A 385 -17.01 -0.21 11.69
N THR A 386 -16.37 0.74 11.03
CA THR A 386 -16.56 1.06 9.62
C THR A 386 -15.24 1.04 8.86
N TYR A 387 -15.33 0.99 7.54
CA TYR A 387 -14.20 1.19 6.62
C TYR A 387 -14.63 2.12 5.50
N LEU A 388 -13.92 3.22 5.33
CA LEU A 388 -14.18 4.25 4.34
C LEU A 388 -13.06 4.29 3.31
N LEU A 389 -13.42 4.46 2.05
CA LEU A 389 -12.50 4.55 0.93
C LEU A 389 -12.73 5.85 0.17
N GLU A 390 -11.80 6.80 0.30
CA GLU A 390 -11.75 8.03 -0.50
C GLU A 390 -11.10 7.73 -1.86
N GLU A 391 -11.81 8.02 -2.97
CA GLU A 391 -11.29 7.69 -4.31
C GLU A 391 -10.21 8.66 -4.79
N ASP A 392 -10.20 9.89 -4.30
CA ASP A 392 -9.28 10.94 -4.70
C ASP A 392 -7.93 10.91 -3.95
N VAL A 393 -7.84 10.18 -2.84
CA VAL A 393 -6.63 10.03 -2.04
C VAL A 393 -5.92 8.72 -2.38
N ARG A 394 -4.63 8.81 -2.71
CA ARG A 394 -3.81 7.64 -3.07
C ARG A 394 -3.37 6.83 -1.86
N ILE A 395 -3.10 7.51 -0.75
CA ILE A 395 -2.61 6.91 0.49
C ILE A 395 -3.80 6.37 1.27
N ASP A 396 -3.74 5.10 1.65
CA ASP A 396 -4.75 4.46 2.47
C ASP A 396 -4.43 4.69 3.94
N SER A 397 -5.18 5.57 4.59
CA SER A 397 -5.06 5.84 6.03
C SER A 397 -5.80 4.82 6.87
N ASN A 398 -6.53 3.89 6.26
CA ASN A 398 -7.38 2.89 6.92
C ASN A 398 -8.45 3.55 7.80
N MET A 399 -9.17 4.53 7.21
CA MET A 399 -10.21 5.29 7.93
C MET A 399 -11.56 4.57 7.93
N GLY A 400 -12.35 4.86 8.97
CA GLY A 400 -13.79 4.67 9.02
C GLY A 400 -14.53 5.95 8.68
N ILE A 401 -15.88 5.97 8.88
CA ILE A 401 -16.68 7.21 8.84
C ILE A 401 -16.21 8.12 9.98
N TYR A 402 -16.28 9.43 9.79
CA TYR A 402 -15.61 10.37 10.67
C TYR A 402 -16.38 11.69 10.84
N VAL A 403 -16.04 12.43 11.89
CA VAL A 403 -16.32 13.85 12.08
C VAL A 403 -15.02 14.63 11.93
N ASP A 404 -15.05 15.70 11.15
CA ASP A 404 -13.91 16.60 10.93
C ASP A 404 -13.80 17.64 12.03
N ILE A 405 -12.57 17.83 12.54
CA ILE A 405 -12.27 18.78 13.60
C ILE A 405 -11.19 19.75 13.12
N PHE A 406 -11.60 20.99 12.85
CA PHE A 406 -10.71 22.00 12.30
C PHE A 406 -10.13 22.91 13.39
N PRO A 407 -8.80 23.09 13.42
CA PRO A 407 -8.19 24.11 14.28
C PRO A 407 -8.40 25.50 13.68
N VAL A 408 -8.72 26.47 14.54
CA VAL A 408 -8.82 27.88 14.23
C VAL A 408 -7.59 28.58 14.82
N ASP A 409 -6.84 29.28 13.98
CA ASP A 409 -5.60 29.99 14.30
C ASP A 409 -5.75 31.50 14.12
N GLY A 410 -4.84 32.28 14.69
CA GLY A 410 -4.79 33.73 14.48
C GLY A 410 -4.53 34.08 13.02
N TYR A 411 -5.20 35.11 12.51
CA TYR A 411 -5.08 35.54 11.13
C TYR A 411 -4.66 37.00 11.01
N GLU A 412 -3.80 37.24 10.05
CA GLU A 412 -3.40 38.56 9.58
C GLU A 412 -3.17 38.49 8.07
N ASP A 413 -3.49 39.57 7.35
CA ASP A 413 -3.26 39.64 5.91
C ASP A 413 -1.78 39.81 5.56
N ASP A 414 -1.04 38.73 5.60
CA ASP A 414 0.39 38.63 5.33
C ASP A 414 0.62 37.82 4.04
N VAL A 415 1.09 38.52 3.01
CA VAL A 415 1.32 37.94 1.67
C VAL A 415 2.41 36.86 1.69
N GLU A 416 3.47 37.02 2.49
CA GLU A 416 4.53 36.02 2.58
C GLU A 416 4.03 34.74 3.25
N PHE A 417 3.30 34.87 4.36
CA PHE A 417 2.66 33.76 5.04
C PHE A 417 1.71 33.00 4.10
N LYS A 418 0.80 33.73 3.41
CA LYS A 418 -0.16 33.13 2.44
C LYS A 418 0.56 32.36 1.33
N ASN A 419 1.61 32.93 0.76
CA ASN A 419 2.39 32.28 -0.29
C ASN A 419 3.08 31.00 0.21
N LYS A 420 3.66 31.04 1.42
CA LYS A 420 4.30 29.90 2.05
C LYS A 420 3.30 28.78 2.34
N MET A 421 2.15 29.11 2.94
CA MET A 421 1.09 28.17 3.24
C MET A 421 0.52 27.52 1.97
N THR A 422 0.16 28.31 0.96
CA THR A 422 -0.34 27.83 -0.33
C THR A 422 0.65 26.87 -1.00
N LYS A 423 1.96 27.19 -0.95
CA LYS A 423 3.01 26.33 -1.49
C LYS A 423 3.08 24.98 -0.76
N LEU A 424 2.94 24.97 0.55
CA LEU A 424 2.94 23.74 1.36
C LEU A 424 1.69 22.89 1.08
N ILE A 425 0.50 23.52 1.03
CA ILE A 425 -0.77 22.85 0.70
C ILE A 425 -0.67 22.19 -0.69
N LYS A 426 -0.16 22.89 -1.71
CA LYS A 426 0.05 22.33 -3.05
C LYS A 426 1.01 21.13 -3.04
N LYS A 427 2.12 21.21 -2.30
CA LYS A 427 3.06 20.08 -2.17
C LYS A 427 2.41 18.87 -1.50
N ARG A 428 1.62 19.08 -0.44
CA ARG A 428 0.84 18.04 0.20
C ARG A 428 -0.12 17.38 -0.80
N GLN A 429 -0.93 18.16 -1.52
CA GLN A 429 -1.87 17.65 -2.52
C GLN A 429 -1.18 16.80 -3.59
N LEU A 430 -0.08 17.28 -4.17
CA LEU A 430 0.70 16.53 -5.16
C LEU A 430 1.27 15.21 -4.60
N SER A 431 1.57 15.15 -3.29
CA SER A 431 2.14 13.98 -2.64
C SER A 431 1.13 12.92 -2.26
N CYS A 432 -0.17 13.23 -2.11
CA CYS A 432 -1.19 12.31 -1.61
C CYS A 432 -2.39 12.08 -2.53
N TYR A 433 -2.72 13.01 -3.43
CA TYR A 433 -3.90 12.86 -4.28
C TYR A 433 -3.64 11.97 -5.50
N THR A 434 -4.70 11.35 -5.99
CA THR A 434 -4.73 10.64 -7.28
C THR A 434 -4.70 11.64 -8.43
N PHE A 435 -4.43 11.16 -9.64
CA PHE A 435 -4.52 12.02 -10.83
C PHE A 435 -5.92 12.63 -11.03
N LYS A 436 -6.99 11.92 -10.66
CA LYS A 436 -8.37 12.42 -10.73
C LYS A 436 -8.56 13.65 -9.83
N GLY A 437 -8.04 13.62 -8.60
CA GLY A 437 -8.12 14.74 -7.64
C GLY A 437 -7.28 15.98 -8.01
N ILE A 438 -6.40 15.88 -9.00
CA ILE A 438 -5.50 16.98 -9.40
C ILE A 438 -5.89 17.61 -10.74
N THR A 439 -6.67 16.92 -11.58
CA THR A 439 -6.89 17.30 -12.98
C THR A 439 -8.20 18.06 -13.21
N ASN A 440 -8.13 19.38 -13.24
CA ASN A 440 -9.17 20.23 -13.83
C ASN A 440 -8.55 21.25 -14.81
N THR A 441 -7.63 20.85 -15.70
CA THR A 441 -7.05 21.76 -16.68
C THR A 441 -7.34 21.33 -18.11
N LYS A 442 -7.87 22.26 -18.90
CA LYS A 442 -8.10 22.10 -20.35
C LYS A 442 -6.79 22.08 -21.19
N SER A 443 -5.62 22.29 -20.57
CA SER A 443 -4.33 22.34 -21.26
C SER A 443 -3.57 21.02 -21.15
N VAL A 444 -3.23 20.40 -22.26
CA VAL A 444 -2.46 19.15 -22.35
C VAL A 444 -1.08 19.30 -21.71
N LEU A 445 -0.41 20.44 -21.92
CA LEU A 445 0.93 20.72 -21.33
C LEU A 445 0.85 20.78 -19.81
N ASN A 446 -0.15 21.48 -19.25
CA ASN A 446 -0.35 21.56 -17.80
C ASN A 446 -0.68 20.19 -17.20
N SER A 447 -1.44 19.36 -17.92
CA SER A 447 -1.69 17.98 -17.50
C SER A 447 -0.39 17.17 -17.45
N LEU A 448 0.46 17.28 -18.48
CA LEU A 448 1.75 16.58 -18.52
C LEU A 448 2.68 17.03 -17.37
N LEU A 449 2.80 18.33 -17.13
CA LEU A 449 3.59 18.88 -16.03
C LEU A 449 3.08 18.40 -14.65
N ARG A 450 1.77 18.27 -14.48
CA ARG A 450 1.17 17.71 -13.27
C ARG A 450 1.48 16.22 -13.11
N TYR A 451 1.42 15.42 -14.19
CA TYR A 451 1.84 14.01 -14.15
C TYR A 451 3.29 13.86 -13.69
N VAL A 452 4.20 14.65 -14.27
CA VAL A 452 5.61 14.65 -13.88
C VAL A 452 5.76 15.07 -12.40
N SER A 453 5.03 16.10 -11.97
CA SER A 453 5.05 16.55 -10.57
C SER A 453 4.57 15.46 -9.61
N VAL A 454 3.49 14.75 -9.92
CA VAL A 454 2.99 13.63 -9.09
C VAL A 454 4.04 12.52 -8.99
N ILE A 455 4.74 12.18 -10.08
CA ILE A 455 5.82 11.19 -10.06
C ILE A 455 6.96 11.66 -9.14
N ILE A 456 7.37 12.91 -9.23
CA ILE A 456 8.43 13.47 -8.36
C ILE A 456 7.98 13.44 -6.90
N PHE A 457 6.76 13.94 -6.61
CA PHE A 457 6.23 13.99 -5.25
C PHE A 457 5.84 12.61 -4.69
N TYR A 458 5.71 11.58 -5.53
CA TYR A 458 5.57 10.20 -5.07
C TYR A 458 6.71 9.76 -4.13
N PHE A 459 7.94 10.22 -4.39
CA PHE A 459 9.11 9.91 -3.57
C PHE A 459 9.25 10.81 -2.34
N THR A 460 8.25 11.64 -2.02
CA THR A 460 8.27 12.48 -0.82
C THR A 460 7.38 11.88 0.28
N ASN A 461 7.57 12.34 1.51
CA ASN A 461 6.72 11.98 2.63
C ASN A 461 5.65 13.04 2.83
N THR A 462 4.37 12.69 2.60
CA THR A 462 3.22 13.58 2.77
C THR A 462 3.11 14.12 4.20
N ASN A 463 3.34 13.26 5.20
CA ASN A 463 3.26 13.63 6.61
C ASN A 463 4.21 14.77 6.99
N LYS A 464 5.38 14.87 6.32
CA LYS A 464 6.29 16.01 6.48
C LYS A 464 5.63 17.34 6.09
N TYR A 465 4.86 17.36 4.99
CA TYR A 465 4.16 18.58 4.56
C TYR A 465 3.00 18.92 5.49
N VAL A 466 2.28 17.90 5.97
CA VAL A 466 1.24 18.08 6.99
C VAL A 466 1.82 18.71 8.24
N ALA A 467 2.91 18.18 8.78
CA ALA A 467 3.59 18.75 9.95
C ALA A 467 4.05 20.21 9.71
N GLN A 468 4.61 20.52 8.53
CA GLN A 468 5.03 21.88 8.20
C GLN A 468 3.86 22.87 8.07
N ILE A 469 2.70 22.41 7.56
CA ILE A 469 1.47 23.23 7.52
C ILE A 469 1.00 23.52 8.95
N GLU A 470 0.94 22.49 9.79
CA GLU A 470 0.56 22.61 11.19
C GLU A 470 1.49 23.56 11.98
N GLU A 471 2.82 23.38 11.85
CA GLU A 471 3.78 24.28 12.50
C GLU A 471 3.64 25.73 12.05
N LEU A 472 3.42 25.94 10.76
CA LEU A 472 3.23 27.28 10.22
C LEU A 472 1.92 27.91 10.72
N ALA A 473 0.82 27.15 10.78
CA ALA A 473 -0.45 27.62 11.33
C ALA A 473 -0.32 27.97 12.83
N LYS A 474 0.29 27.10 13.62
CA LYS A 474 0.54 27.31 15.07
C LYS A 474 1.42 28.51 15.39
N SER A 475 2.22 28.99 14.43
CA SER A 475 3.01 30.21 14.65
C SER A 475 2.14 31.46 14.80
N ARG A 476 0.87 31.37 14.44
CA ARG A 476 -0.16 32.42 14.58
C ARG A 476 -1.04 32.14 15.80
N LYS A 477 -0.58 32.51 17.00
CA LYS A 477 -1.35 32.30 18.23
C LYS A 477 -2.64 33.12 18.20
N VAL A 478 -3.77 32.50 18.55
CA VAL A 478 -5.08 33.14 18.57
C VAL A 478 -5.10 34.40 19.44
N SER A 479 -4.40 34.40 20.58
CA SER A 479 -4.31 35.53 21.51
C SER A 479 -3.73 36.80 20.90
N ASP A 480 -2.89 36.68 19.90
CA ASP A 480 -2.06 37.77 19.36
C ASP A 480 -2.78 38.53 18.21
N TYR A 481 -3.94 38.03 17.77
CA TYR A 481 -4.68 38.55 16.60
C TYR A 481 -6.15 38.84 16.93
N GLU A 482 -6.69 39.87 16.33
CA GLU A 482 -8.13 40.18 16.40
C GLU A 482 -8.95 39.32 15.44
N GLN A 483 -8.33 38.83 14.39
CA GLN A 483 -8.94 37.97 13.38
C GLN A 483 -8.42 36.53 13.51
N VAL A 484 -9.28 35.58 13.15
CA VAL A 484 -8.98 34.14 13.18
C VAL A 484 -9.54 33.46 11.94
N ASP A 485 -8.90 32.34 11.54
CA ASP A 485 -9.38 31.54 10.40
C ASP A 485 -8.83 30.11 10.42
N TYR A 486 -9.33 29.26 9.52
CA TYR A 486 -8.81 27.92 9.22
C TYR A 486 -7.59 28.01 8.30
N LEU A 487 -6.42 28.35 8.83
CA LEU A 487 -5.21 28.60 8.04
C LEU A 487 -4.72 27.39 7.22
N ILE A 488 -5.11 26.19 7.64
CA ILE A 488 -4.60 24.92 7.12
C ILE A 488 -5.31 24.42 5.85
N TYR A 489 -6.49 24.93 5.53
CA TYR A 489 -7.35 24.38 4.49
C TYR A 489 -7.91 25.43 3.52
N LYS A 490 -8.08 26.65 3.94
CA LYS A 490 -8.88 27.68 3.26
C LYS A 490 -8.20 28.31 2.03
N ASP A 491 -9.03 28.68 1.06
CA ASP A 491 -8.71 29.71 0.10
C ASP A 491 -8.56 31.03 0.87
N MET A 492 -7.33 31.47 1.06
CA MET A 492 -6.99 32.64 1.88
C MET A 492 -7.51 33.99 1.32
N ASN A 493 -8.36 33.95 0.30
CA ASN A 493 -9.05 35.11 -0.25
C ASN A 493 -10.51 35.23 0.25
N LYS A 494 -10.97 34.30 1.09
CA LYS A 494 -12.31 34.35 1.69
C LYS A 494 -12.36 35.24 2.93
N PRO A 495 -13.55 35.74 3.33
CA PRO A 495 -13.72 36.49 4.55
C PRO A 495 -13.19 35.72 5.78
N VAL A 496 -12.61 36.45 6.71
CA VAL A 496 -12.08 35.95 7.97
C VAL A 496 -12.99 36.30 9.12
N TRP A 497 -12.92 35.55 10.19
CA TRP A 497 -13.75 35.78 11.35
C TRP A 497 -13.09 36.71 12.35
N ARG A 498 -13.90 37.46 13.15
CA ARG A 498 -13.38 38.11 14.34
C ARG A 498 -13.24 37.11 15.46
N ARG A 499 -12.14 37.14 16.20
CA ARG A 499 -11.90 36.24 17.35
C ARG A 499 -13.05 36.29 18.35
N GLU A 500 -13.60 37.48 18.64
CA GLU A 500 -14.73 37.69 19.58
C GLU A 500 -15.96 36.84 19.23
N TRP A 501 -16.16 36.46 17.97
CA TRP A 501 -17.29 35.64 17.53
C TRP A 501 -17.23 34.20 18.07
N LEU A 502 -16.03 33.71 18.44
CA LEU A 502 -15.80 32.39 19.00
C LEU A 502 -15.53 32.38 20.53
N GLU A 503 -15.60 33.53 21.18
CA GLU A 503 -15.37 33.63 22.63
C GLU A 503 -16.57 33.14 23.44
N GLN A 504 -17.78 33.39 22.96
CA GLN A 504 -19.03 33.03 23.64
C GLN A 504 -19.73 31.88 22.93
N ALA A 505 -20.12 30.89 23.73
CA ALA A 505 -20.85 29.71 23.28
C ALA A 505 -22.33 29.84 23.64
N THR A 506 -23.17 29.20 22.82
CA THR A 506 -24.56 28.89 23.13
C THR A 506 -24.85 27.45 22.68
N THR A 507 -26.05 26.98 22.95
CA THR A 507 -26.50 25.65 22.47
C THR A 507 -27.34 25.78 21.21
N GLY A 508 -27.20 24.84 20.30
CA GLY A 508 -28.07 24.66 19.14
C GLY A 508 -28.61 23.23 19.13
N THR A 509 -29.87 23.09 18.77
CA THR A 509 -30.50 21.76 18.60
C THR A 509 -30.08 21.15 17.27
N PHE A 510 -29.63 19.87 17.31
CA PHE A 510 -29.28 19.10 16.13
C PHE A 510 -29.73 17.66 16.35
N GLU A 511 -30.63 17.13 15.52
CA GLU A 511 -31.24 15.79 15.65
C GLU A 511 -31.80 15.53 17.07
N GLY A 512 -32.46 16.53 17.65
CA GLY A 512 -33.08 16.45 18.99
C GLY A 512 -32.06 16.47 20.15
N LYS A 513 -30.80 16.73 19.89
CA LYS A 513 -29.70 16.85 20.87
C LYS A 513 -29.16 18.27 20.90
N GLU A 514 -28.51 18.63 21.99
CA GLU A 514 -27.93 19.96 22.16
C GLU A 514 -26.41 19.89 21.94
N PHE A 515 -25.91 20.68 21.01
CA PHE A 515 -24.48 20.83 20.76
C PHE A 515 -24.04 22.29 20.88
N THR A 516 -22.76 22.50 21.04
CA THR A 516 -22.19 23.84 21.21
C THR A 516 -22.09 24.55 19.86
N ILE A 517 -22.67 25.75 19.77
CA ILE A 517 -22.53 26.65 18.61
C ILE A 517 -21.99 28.00 19.08
N PRO A 518 -21.34 28.80 18.19
CA PRO A 518 -20.94 30.16 18.53
C PRO A 518 -22.19 31.02 18.81
N LYS A 519 -22.15 31.88 19.81
CA LYS A 519 -23.25 32.82 20.06
C LYS A 519 -23.44 33.76 18.86
N ASN A 520 -22.36 34.12 18.17
CA ASN A 520 -22.33 34.93 16.97
C ASN A 520 -22.43 34.08 15.68
N TYR A 521 -23.22 33.01 15.71
CA TYR A 521 -23.40 32.13 14.54
C TYR A 521 -23.94 32.87 13.31
N HIS A 522 -24.74 33.89 13.52
CA HIS A 522 -25.31 34.66 12.41
C HIS A 522 -24.25 35.44 11.63
N GLU A 523 -23.33 36.08 12.33
CA GLU A 523 -22.22 36.82 11.74
C GLU A 523 -21.27 35.86 10.99
N ILE A 524 -20.94 34.71 11.57
CA ILE A 524 -20.10 33.68 10.97
C ILE A 524 -20.74 33.14 9.69
N LEU A 525 -22.00 32.69 9.77
CA LEU A 525 -22.72 32.12 8.62
C LEU A 525 -22.97 33.16 7.52
N THR A 526 -23.27 34.40 7.88
CA THR A 526 -23.43 35.48 6.90
C THR A 526 -22.10 35.80 6.21
N SER A 527 -20.99 35.77 6.94
CA SER A 527 -19.66 35.99 6.38
C SER A 527 -19.27 34.88 5.38
N ASP A 528 -19.57 33.63 5.70
CA ASP A 528 -19.17 32.49 4.89
C ASP A 528 -20.09 32.17 3.71
N TYR A 529 -21.41 32.39 3.88
CA TYR A 529 -22.43 31.92 2.94
C TYR A 529 -23.40 33.03 2.45
N GLY A 530 -23.32 34.25 3.00
CA GLY A 530 -24.26 35.31 2.70
C GLY A 530 -25.64 35.02 3.30
N ASP A 531 -26.67 34.94 2.48
CA ASP A 531 -28.03 34.55 2.94
C ASP A 531 -28.11 33.00 3.10
N TYR A 532 -27.56 32.50 4.20
CA TYR A 532 -27.53 31.06 4.52
C TYR A 532 -28.91 30.47 4.83
N MET A 533 -29.93 31.30 5.07
CA MET A 533 -31.31 30.85 5.26
C MET A 533 -31.97 30.47 3.94
N GLN A 534 -31.52 31.01 2.82
CA GLN A 534 -31.99 30.63 1.49
C GLN A 534 -31.44 29.25 1.10
N LEU A 535 -32.34 28.36 0.67
CA LEU A 535 -31.93 27.04 0.15
C LEU A 535 -31.26 27.20 -1.22
N PRO A 536 -30.18 26.44 -1.49
CA PRO A 536 -29.56 26.43 -2.81
C PRO A 536 -30.53 25.87 -3.88
N PRO A 537 -30.30 26.13 -5.18
CA PRO A 537 -31.05 25.49 -6.28
C PRO A 537 -31.07 23.97 -6.14
N VAL A 538 -32.14 23.31 -6.60
CA VAL A 538 -32.35 21.87 -6.43
C VAL A 538 -31.21 21.06 -7.01
N GLU A 539 -30.63 21.52 -8.13
CA GLU A 539 -29.51 20.87 -8.81
C GLU A 539 -28.21 20.89 -8.00
N GLN A 540 -28.10 21.76 -7.01
CA GLN A 540 -26.94 21.86 -6.10
C GLN A 540 -27.16 21.11 -4.78
N ARG A 541 -28.34 20.51 -4.56
CA ARG A 541 -28.70 19.75 -3.36
C ARG A 541 -28.21 18.28 -3.53
N VAL A 542 -26.92 18.10 -3.58
CA VAL A 542 -26.28 16.80 -3.74
C VAL A 542 -25.15 16.67 -2.74
N SER A 543 -24.88 15.43 -2.30
CA SER A 543 -23.69 15.15 -1.49
C SER A 543 -22.41 15.54 -2.25
N HIS A 544 -21.44 16.07 -1.54
CA HIS A 544 -20.17 16.55 -2.09
C HIS A 544 -19.02 15.54 -1.90
N HIS A 545 -19.26 14.41 -1.24
CA HIS A 545 -18.22 13.42 -0.94
C HIS A 545 -18.25 12.23 -1.92
N ASP A 546 -17.09 11.92 -2.48
CA ASP A 546 -16.87 10.77 -3.39
C ASP A 546 -16.10 9.67 -2.63
N PHE A 547 -16.78 9.05 -1.64
CA PHE A 547 -16.25 7.93 -0.89
C PHE A 547 -17.15 6.69 -0.98
N LYS A 548 -16.61 5.55 -0.59
CA LYS A 548 -17.37 4.32 -0.37
C LYS A 548 -17.22 3.90 1.08
N LEU A 549 -18.34 3.57 1.70
CA LEU A 549 -18.42 3.22 3.12
C LEU A 549 -18.91 1.79 3.30
N TRP A 550 -18.33 1.07 4.24
CA TRP A 550 -18.79 -0.26 4.68
C TRP A 550 -18.83 -0.34 6.19
N LYS A 551 -19.89 -0.92 6.73
CA LYS A 551 -19.94 -1.41 8.11
C LYS A 551 -19.13 -2.69 8.23
N ILE A 552 -18.40 -2.84 9.33
CA ILE A 552 -17.65 -4.03 9.71
C ILE A 552 -18.54 -4.87 10.64
N VAL A 553 -19.21 -5.87 10.09
CA VAL A 553 -20.09 -6.76 10.86
C VAL A 553 -19.30 -7.99 11.26
N LYS A 554 -19.12 -8.21 12.57
CA LYS A 554 -18.58 -9.46 13.10
C LYS A 554 -19.74 -10.43 13.31
N ARG A 555 -19.64 -11.65 12.78
CA ARG A 555 -20.59 -12.70 13.08
C ARG A 555 -20.43 -13.07 14.56
N SER A 556 -21.45 -12.88 15.38
CA SER A 556 -21.48 -13.50 16.72
C SER A 556 -21.25 -15.01 16.56
N LYS A 557 -20.30 -15.54 17.30
CA LYS A 557 -20.00 -16.98 17.35
C LYS A 557 -21.17 -17.76 17.93
#